data_003f8151ca2e9f150d3671bd231ffc68
#
_entry.id   003f8151ca2e9f150d3671bd231ffc68
#
_cell.length_a   1.000
_cell.length_b   1.000
_cell.length_c   1.000
_cell.angle_alpha   90.00
_cell.angle_beta   90.00
_cell.angle_gamma   90.00
#
_symmetry.space_group_name_H-M   'P 1'
#
loop_
_entity.id
_entity.type
_entity.pdbx_description
1 polymer ?
#
loop_
_entity_poly.entity_id
_entity_poly.type
_entity_poly.pdbx_seq_one_letter_code
_entity_poly.pdbx_strand_id
1 'polypeptide(L)'
;MKKNEMTKKLMEEFNEDFIDVGGVLDTTLPDPTMVEYYRRLKKREILWNDDISDATIDIALYIKKWNAEDKGIVPEERKPIKIFINSDGGSVDTVLHIIDMIHLSKTPIYTIGMGRVYSAGGLLLMAGHKRYVFPHTSCLIHDGSSGAIGSIGKMLDNLEFTKELEKRMKEYILSSTRITEEVYDQNYRRDWFLFSEEMIVLGIADEIVTDIDTIL
;
A
#
# COMPACT_ATOMS: atom_id res chain seq x y z
N MET A 1 19.84 8.03 -31.69
CA MET A 1 20.68 7.48 -30.62
C MET A 1 20.99 6.02 -30.94
N LYS A 2 22.27 5.63 -31.06
CA LYS A 2 22.62 4.24 -31.41
C LYS A 2 22.31 3.32 -30.23
N LYS A 3 21.82 2.11 -30.50
CA LYS A 3 21.44 1.10 -29.48
C LYS A 3 22.47 0.96 -28.33
N ASN A 4 23.76 1.05 -28.67
CA ASN A 4 24.87 0.97 -27.69
C ASN A 4 24.97 2.19 -26.75
N GLU A 5 24.58 3.40 -27.18
CA GLU A 5 24.58 4.57 -26.29
C GLU A 5 23.44 4.54 -25.27
N MET A 6 22.28 4.02 -25.68
CA MET A 6 21.14 3.85 -24.80
C MET A 6 21.41 2.76 -23.75
N THR A 7 22.04 1.65 -24.17
CA THR A 7 22.47 0.58 -23.26
C THR A 7 23.48 1.09 -22.25
N LYS A 8 24.50 1.84 -22.70
CA LYS A 8 25.53 2.41 -21.82
C LYS A 8 24.93 3.37 -20.79
N LYS A 9 24.03 4.27 -21.23
CA LYS A 9 23.35 5.20 -20.34
C LYS A 9 22.47 4.49 -19.31
N LEU A 10 21.74 3.43 -19.70
CA LEU A 10 20.96 2.58 -18.79
C LEU A 10 21.85 1.86 -17.76
N MET A 11 23.02 1.38 -18.17
CA MET A 11 23.97 0.75 -17.26
C MET A 11 24.64 1.75 -16.32
N GLU A 12 24.92 2.96 -16.77
CA GLU A 12 25.46 4.05 -15.94
C GLU A 12 24.40 4.46 -14.88
N GLU A 13 23.16 4.68 -15.28
CA GLU A 13 22.04 4.98 -14.34
C GLU A 13 21.82 3.84 -13.34
N PHE A 14 21.97 2.58 -13.75
CA PHE A 14 21.85 1.42 -12.89
C PHE A 14 23.02 1.31 -11.91
N ASN A 15 24.25 1.54 -12.38
CA ASN A 15 25.46 1.46 -11.55
C ASN A 15 25.55 2.59 -10.52
N GLU A 16 25.06 3.79 -10.79
CA GLU A 16 25.04 4.89 -9.82
C GLU A 16 24.21 4.58 -8.58
N ASP A 17 23.19 3.71 -8.70
CA ASP A 17 22.31 3.34 -7.58
C ASP A 17 22.69 2.03 -6.87
N PHE A 18 23.53 1.20 -7.48
CA PHE A 18 23.88 -0.14 -7.03
C PHE A 18 25.37 -0.36 -6.79
N ILE A 19 26.12 0.70 -6.56
CA ILE A 19 27.54 0.60 -6.29
C ILE A 19 27.77 -0.19 -5.00
N ASP A 20 28.56 -1.25 -5.20
CA ASP A 20 29.33 -2.02 -4.24
C ASP A 20 28.70 -3.31 -3.70
N VAL A 21 28.31 -4.17 -4.60
CA VAL A 21 28.34 -5.61 -4.31
C VAL A 21 29.43 -6.22 -5.21
N GLY A 22 30.63 -6.18 -4.71
CA GLY A 22 31.85 -6.86 -5.18
C GLY A 22 31.84 -7.53 -6.56
N GLY A 23 32.12 -6.78 -7.61
CA GLY A 23 33.02 -7.24 -8.67
C GLY A 23 32.61 -8.40 -9.56
N VAL A 24 31.36 -8.56 -9.98
CA VAL A 24 31.01 -9.32 -11.19
C VAL A 24 30.04 -8.53 -12.03
N LEU A 25 30.53 -7.73 -12.94
CA LEU A 25 29.75 -7.20 -14.04
C LEU A 25 29.39 -8.37 -14.96
N ASP A 26 28.23 -8.98 -14.69
CA ASP A 26 27.59 -9.80 -15.72
C ASP A 26 27.17 -8.84 -16.84
N THR A 27 27.67 -9.08 -18.05
CA THR A 27 27.45 -8.23 -19.24
C THR A 27 26.05 -8.40 -19.83
N THR A 28 25.17 -9.12 -19.14
CA THR A 28 23.76 -9.25 -19.52
C THR A 28 22.99 -7.99 -19.12
N LEU A 29 22.14 -7.48 -20.01
CA LEU A 29 21.24 -6.38 -19.69
C LEU A 29 20.32 -6.82 -18.54
N PRO A 30 20.09 -5.94 -17.53
CA PRO A 30 19.13 -6.24 -16.48
C PRO A 30 17.74 -6.47 -17.08
N ASP A 31 16.95 -7.31 -16.41
CA ASP A 31 15.56 -7.55 -16.80
C ASP A 31 14.81 -6.20 -16.91
N PRO A 32 14.13 -5.92 -18.04
CA PRO A 32 13.39 -4.68 -18.23
C PRO A 32 12.39 -4.38 -17.11
N THR A 33 11.80 -5.41 -16.49
CA THR A 33 10.86 -5.30 -15.37
C THR A 33 11.58 -4.75 -14.13
N MET A 34 12.79 -5.23 -13.86
CA MET A 34 13.60 -4.73 -12.75
C MET A 34 14.05 -3.28 -12.98
N VAL A 35 14.42 -2.92 -14.20
CA VAL A 35 14.78 -1.53 -14.54
C VAL A 35 13.59 -0.60 -14.27
N GLU A 36 12.39 -1.00 -14.69
CA GLU A 36 11.19 -0.19 -14.48
C GLU A 36 10.79 -0.13 -12.99
N TYR A 37 10.96 -1.22 -12.25
CA TYR A 37 10.76 -1.25 -10.80
C TYR A 37 11.65 -0.21 -10.09
N TYR A 38 12.94 -0.18 -10.39
CA TYR A 38 13.86 0.78 -9.79
C TYR A 38 13.60 2.22 -10.24
N ARG A 39 13.17 2.45 -11.48
CA ARG A 39 12.77 3.78 -11.95
C ARG A 39 11.59 4.33 -11.14
N ARG A 40 10.60 3.48 -10.84
CA ARG A 40 9.48 3.87 -9.96
C ARG A 40 9.95 4.17 -8.55
N LEU A 41 10.82 3.35 -7.98
CA LEU A 41 11.38 3.63 -6.65
C LEU A 41 12.14 4.96 -6.58
N LYS A 42 12.90 5.34 -7.62
CA LYS A 42 13.52 6.69 -7.70
C LYS A 42 12.48 7.82 -7.68
N LYS A 43 11.31 7.58 -8.24
CA LYS A 43 10.19 8.51 -8.20
C LYS A 43 9.41 8.46 -6.88
N ARG A 44 9.75 7.57 -5.97
CA ARG A 44 9.01 7.25 -4.74
C ARG A 44 7.63 6.67 -5.03
N GLU A 45 7.53 5.88 -6.08
CA GLU A 45 6.33 5.20 -6.51
C GLU A 45 6.43 3.70 -6.23
N ILE A 46 5.48 3.17 -5.48
CA ILE A 46 5.32 1.76 -5.17
C ILE A 46 4.09 1.27 -5.94
N LEU A 47 4.25 0.24 -6.76
CA LEU A 47 3.12 -0.46 -7.36
C LEU A 47 2.85 -1.72 -6.53
N TRP A 48 1.72 -1.73 -5.85
CA TRP A 48 1.21 -2.89 -5.14
C TRP A 48 0.15 -3.58 -5.99
N ASN A 49 0.55 -4.59 -6.74
CA ASN A 49 -0.32 -5.35 -7.63
C ASN A 49 -0.23 -6.84 -7.27
N ASP A 50 -0.53 -7.16 -6.00
CA ASP A 50 -0.47 -8.50 -5.45
C ASP A 50 -1.25 -8.57 -4.12
N ASP A 51 -1.36 -9.77 -3.55
CA ASP A 51 -1.90 -9.98 -2.21
C ASP A 51 -0.97 -9.39 -1.14
N ILE A 52 -1.57 -8.99 -0.03
CA ILE A 52 -0.82 -8.51 1.14
C ILE A 52 -0.31 -9.72 1.92
N SER A 53 1.00 -9.91 1.94
CA SER A 53 1.66 -11.04 2.57
C SER A 53 2.98 -10.61 3.22
N ASP A 54 3.62 -11.50 3.98
CA ASP A 54 4.91 -11.23 4.59
C ASP A 54 6.00 -10.87 3.56
N ALA A 55 5.87 -11.34 2.33
CA ALA A 55 6.77 -10.97 1.23
C ALA A 55 6.67 -9.48 0.83
N THR A 56 5.58 -8.81 1.20
CA THR A 56 5.34 -7.40 0.88
C THR A 56 5.77 -6.43 1.99
N ILE A 57 6.26 -6.95 3.12
CA ILE A 57 6.65 -6.15 4.29
C ILE A 57 7.83 -5.20 4.00
N ASP A 58 8.65 -5.52 3.01
CA ASP A 58 9.79 -4.72 2.60
C ASP A 58 9.42 -3.29 2.16
N ILE A 59 8.16 -3.07 1.79
CA ILE A 59 7.63 -1.74 1.47
C ILE A 59 7.78 -0.77 2.64
N ALA A 60 7.63 -1.24 3.87
CA ALA A 60 7.86 -0.46 5.07
C ALA A 60 9.30 0.09 5.15
N LEU A 61 10.28 -0.66 4.63
CA LEU A 61 11.68 -0.23 4.60
C LEU A 61 11.91 0.93 3.62
N TYR A 62 11.17 0.99 2.52
CA TYR A 62 11.22 2.15 1.61
C TYR A 62 10.62 3.40 2.27
N ILE A 63 9.52 3.28 2.98
CA ILE A 63 8.93 4.40 3.75
C ILE A 63 9.95 4.92 4.77
N LYS A 64 10.59 4.01 5.53
CA LYS A 64 11.66 4.36 6.48
C LYS A 64 12.84 5.05 5.79
N LYS A 65 13.32 4.51 4.66
CA LYS A 65 14.42 5.06 3.88
C LYS A 65 14.13 6.50 3.46
N TRP A 66 12.99 6.76 2.81
CA TRP A 66 12.65 8.10 2.33
C TRP A 66 12.39 9.09 3.46
N ASN A 67 11.87 8.67 4.61
CA ASN A 67 11.79 9.52 5.79
C ASN A 67 13.19 9.89 6.33
N ALA A 68 14.16 8.98 6.23
CA ALA A 68 15.54 9.26 6.63
C ALA A 68 16.24 10.22 5.66
N GLU A 69 16.01 10.08 4.35
CA GLU A 69 16.51 11.00 3.31
C GLU A 69 15.95 12.42 3.49
N ASP A 70 14.68 12.52 3.87
CA ASP A 70 13.98 13.80 4.08
C ASP A 70 14.25 14.42 5.46
N LYS A 71 15.15 13.83 6.28
CA LYS A 71 15.46 14.35 7.60
C LYS A 71 15.98 15.78 7.51
N GLY A 72 15.27 16.71 8.17
CA GLY A 72 15.60 18.13 8.15
C GLY A 72 14.82 18.96 7.13
N ILE A 73 14.06 18.32 6.23
CA ILE A 73 13.10 18.98 5.34
C ILE A 73 11.76 19.05 6.06
N VAL A 74 11.10 20.22 6.02
CA VAL A 74 9.75 20.36 6.58
C VAL A 74 8.75 19.49 5.80
N PRO A 75 7.74 18.89 6.46
CA PRO A 75 6.85 17.92 5.82
C PRO A 75 6.18 18.41 4.52
N GLU A 76 5.82 19.69 4.48
CA GLU A 76 5.13 20.34 3.35
C GLU A 76 6.00 20.45 2.09
N GLU A 77 7.32 20.43 2.25
CA GLU A 77 8.30 20.50 1.14
C GLU A 77 8.82 19.11 0.72
N ARG A 78 8.43 18.05 1.43
CA ARG A 78 8.88 16.70 1.13
C ARG A 78 8.16 16.16 -0.10
N LYS A 79 8.91 15.53 -0.99
CA LYS A 79 8.32 14.82 -2.12
C LYS A 79 7.46 13.65 -1.60
N PRO A 80 6.17 13.58 -1.95
CA PRO A 80 5.30 12.52 -1.46
C PRO A 80 5.73 11.14 -1.98
N ILE A 81 5.45 10.12 -1.17
CA ILE A 81 5.50 8.73 -1.55
C ILE A 81 4.13 8.36 -2.13
N LYS A 82 4.09 7.67 -3.26
CA LYS A 82 2.84 7.22 -3.89
C LYS A 82 2.76 5.71 -3.87
N ILE A 83 1.66 5.18 -3.36
CA ILE A 83 1.38 3.74 -3.32
C ILE A 83 0.16 3.46 -4.19
N PHE A 84 0.39 2.86 -5.35
CA PHE A 84 -0.65 2.41 -6.27
C PHE A 84 -1.09 1.01 -5.86
N ILE A 85 -2.39 0.81 -5.60
CA ILE A 85 -2.92 -0.40 -4.98
C ILE A 85 -3.93 -1.06 -5.90
N ASN A 86 -3.66 -2.32 -6.26
CA ASN A 86 -4.59 -3.27 -6.86
C ASN A 86 -4.41 -4.61 -6.15
N SER A 87 -5.27 -4.94 -5.18
CA SER A 87 -5.08 -6.08 -4.29
C SER A 87 -6.42 -6.68 -3.87
N ASP A 88 -6.46 -8.00 -3.81
CA ASP A 88 -7.59 -8.74 -3.21
C ASP A 88 -7.54 -8.75 -1.67
N GLY A 89 -6.48 -8.22 -1.08
CA GLY A 89 -6.28 -8.16 0.36
C GLY A 89 -5.22 -9.15 0.84
N GLY A 90 -5.41 -9.76 2.00
CA GLY A 90 -4.48 -10.75 2.56
C GLY A 90 -4.23 -10.58 4.05
N SER A 91 -2.97 -10.69 4.49
CA SER A 91 -2.58 -10.70 5.90
C SER A 91 -2.92 -9.40 6.62
N VAL A 92 -3.75 -9.50 7.65
CA VAL A 92 -4.13 -8.38 8.52
C VAL A 92 -2.92 -7.88 9.32
N ASP A 93 -2.09 -8.77 9.85
CA ASP A 93 -0.91 -8.38 10.62
C ASP A 93 0.07 -7.58 9.76
N THR A 94 0.28 -8.01 8.51
CA THR A 94 1.16 -7.31 7.57
C THR A 94 0.61 -5.95 7.20
N VAL A 95 -0.69 -5.82 6.89
CA VAL A 95 -1.27 -4.52 6.53
C VAL A 95 -1.25 -3.55 7.70
N LEU A 96 -1.54 -3.99 8.92
CA LEU A 96 -1.49 -3.14 10.12
C LEU A 96 -0.08 -2.59 10.36
N HIS A 97 0.96 -3.41 10.16
CA HIS A 97 2.34 -2.93 10.22
C HIS A 97 2.63 -1.82 9.20
N ILE A 98 2.14 -1.96 7.97
CA ILE A 98 2.34 -0.96 6.93
C ILE A 98 1.52 0.32 7.22
N ILE A 99 0.31 0.17 7.74
CA ILE A 99 -0.52 1.28 8.20
C ILE A 99 0.22 2.09 9.28
N ASP A 100 0.81 1.42 10.26
CA ASP A 100 1.63 2.09 11.28
C ASP A 100 2.79 2.87 10.66
N MET A 101 3.49 2.28 9.69
CA MET A 101 4.58 2.96 8.98
C MET A 101 4.09 4.19 8.20
N ILE A 102 2.89 4.14 7.61
CA ILE A 102 2.27 5.27 6.92
C ILE A 102 1.92 6.37 7.92
N HIS A 103 1.22 6.03 9.00
CA HIS A 103 0.77 7.00 10.00
C HIS A 103 1.93 7.66 10.77
N LEU A 104 3.03 6.94 10.99
CA LEU A 104 4.23 7.46 11.64
C LEU A 104 5.16 8.24 10.69
N SER A 105 4.89 8.18 9.37
CA SER A 105 5.68 8.89 8.37
C SER A 105 5.43 10.39 8.43
N LYS A 106 6.52 11.17 8.48
CA LYS A 106 6.48 12.63 8.30
C LYS A 106 6.53 13.04 6.83
N THR A 107 6.96 12.14 5.95
CA THR A 107 6.89 12.32 4.50
C THR A 107 5.47 11.98 4.06
N PRO A 108 4.78 12.87 3.33
CA PRO A 108 3.42 12.60 2.85
C PRO A 108 3.35 11.30 2.05
N ILE A 109 2.32 10.50 2.30
CA ILE A 109 2.07 9.25 1.57
C ILE A 109 0.69 9.33 0.94
N TYR A 110 0.64 9.18 -0.39
CA TYR A 110 -0.59 9.16 -1.16
C TYR A 110 -0.89 7.72 -1.55
N THR A 111 -2.08 7.25 -1.23
CA THR A 111 -2.57 5.94 -1.66
C THR A 111 -3.50 6.11 -2.85
N ILE A 112 -3.32 5.29 -3.88
CA ILE A 112 -4.06 5.39 -5.14
C ILE A 112 -4.65 4.01 -5.45
N GLY A 113 -5.96 3.85 -5.26
CA GLY A 113 -6.68 2.63 -5.59
C GLY A 113 -6.88 2.50 -7.11
N MET A 114 -6.50 1.33 -7.67
CA MET A 114 -6.64 1.00 -9.08
C MET A 114 -7.31 -0.36 -9.21
N GLY A 115 -8.45 -0.44 -9.93
CA GLY A 115 -9.16 -1.71 -10.12
C GLY A 115 -9.84 -2.17 -8.85
N ARG A 116 -9.16 -2.92 -7.98
CA ARG A 116 -9.74 -3.44 -6.74
C ARG A 116 -8.85 -3.14 -5.53
N VAL A 117 -9.48 -2.76 -4.44
CA VAL A 117 -8.87 -2.56 -3.13
C VAL A 117 -9.73 -3.29 -2.09
N TYR A 118 -9.55 -4.62 -2.02
CA TYR A 118 -10.42 -5.48 -1.22
C TYR A 118 -9.80 -5.83 0.13
N SER A 119 -10.64 -5.97 1.16
CA SER A 119 -10.22 -6.46 2.47
C SER A 119 -9.02 -5.64 3.01
N ALA A 120 -7.89 -6.28 3.32
CA ALA A 120 -6.66 -5.60 3.74
C ALA A 120 -6.18 -4.53 2.72
N GLY A 121 -6.46 -4.70 1.41
CA GLY A 121 -6.18 -3.68 0.39
C GLY A 121 -6.99 -2.39 0.58
N GLY A 122 -8.23 -2.50 1.02
CA GLY A 122 -9.06 -1.36 1.42
C GLY A 122 -8.53 -0.66 2.68
N LEU A 123 -8.07 -1.43 3.67
CA LEU A 123 -7.43 -0.86 4.86
C LEU A 123 -6.16 -0.08 4.49
N LEU A 124 -5.35 -0.61 3.57
CA LEU A 124 -4.16 0.07 3.08
C LEU A 124 -4.51 1.38 2.35
N LEU A 125 -5.56 1.38 1.52
CA LEU A 125 -6.04 2.60 0.86
C LEU A 125 -6.40 3.67 1.89
N MET A 126 -7.14 3.31 2.94
CA MET A 126 -7.60 4.23 3.99
C MET A 126 -6.45 4.85 4.80
N ALA A 127 -5.25 4.25 4.80
CA ALA A 127 -4.09 4.72 5.56
C ALA A 127 -3.41 5.95 4.97
N GLY A 128 -3.61 6.26 3.69
CA GLY A 128 -2.94 7.38 3.02
C GLY A 128 -3.25 8.73 3.64
N HIS A 129 -2.26 9.61 3.69
CA HIS A 129 -2.46 11.01 4.07
C HIS A 129 -3.33 11.77 3.03
N LYS A 130 -3.31 11.31 1.79
CA LYS A 130 -4.26 11.64 0.73
C LYS A 130 -4.58 10.37 -0.04
N ARG A 131 -5.85 10.16 -0.34
CA ARG A 131 -6.39 8.90 -0.85
C ARG A 131 -7.13 9.13 -2.15
N TYR A 132 -6.61 8.55 -3.22
CA TYR A 132 -7.17 8.65 -4.55
C TYR A 132 -7.74 7.32 -5.00
N VAL A 133 -8.75 7.35 -5.87
CA VAL A 133 -9.26 6.17 -6.56
C VAL A 133 -9.49 6.47 -8.03
N PHE A 134 -9.28 5.49 -8.90
CA PHE A 134 -9.67 5.59 -10.29
C PHE A 134 -11.19 5.40 -10.44
N PRO A 135 -11.82 5.91 -11.51
CA PRO A 135 -13.29 5.90 -11.67
C PRO A 135 -13.93 4.53 -11.55
N HIS A 136 -13.23 3.47 -11.94
CA HIS A 136 -13.73 2.08 -11.90
C HIS A 136 -13.13 1.25 -10.77
N THR A 137 -12.56 1.90 -9.78
CA THR A 137 -12.06 1.19 -8.60
C THR A 137 -13.23 0.68 -7.76
N SER A 138 -13.08 -0.54 -7.25
CA SER A 138 -14.02 -1.11 -6.28
C SER A 138 -13.32 -1.46 -4.98
N CYS A 139 -14.03 -1.34 -3.87
CA CYS A 139 -13.58 -1.69 -2.53
C CYS A 139 -14.48 -2.79 -1.95
N LEU A 140 -13.92 -3.67 -1.16
CA LEU A 140 -14.65 -4.66 -0.37
C LEU A 140 -14.28 -4.50 1.10
N ILE A 141 -15.30 -4.30 1.95
CA ILE A 141 -15.20 -4.37 3.40
C ILE A 141 -15.98 -5.60 3.87
N HIS A 142 -15.35 -6.44 4.68
CA HIS A 142 -15.95 -7.64 5.25
C HIS A 142 -15.25 -8.04 6.56
N ASP A 143 -15.82 -9.00 7.29
CA ASP A 143 -15.22 -9.52 8.53
C ASP A 143 -14.04 -10.48 8.31
N GLY A 144 -13.70 -10.75 7.05
CA GLY A 144 -12.55 -11.59 6.68
C GLY A 144 -12.78 -13.07 6.95
N SER A 145 -11.67 -13.81 6.92
CA SER A 145 -11.67 -15.25 7.17
C SER A 145 -10.56 -15.60 8.15
N SER A 146 -10.88 -16.36 9.19
CA SER A 146 -9.90 -16.86 10.14
C SER A 146 -10.14 -18.35 10.45
N GLY A 147 -9.12 -19.01 10.95
CA GLY A 147 -9.23 -20.40 11.38
C GLY A 147 -8.18 -20.74 12.44
N ALA A 148 -8.53 -21.65 13.34
CA ALA A 148 -7.61 -22.12 14.37
C ALA A 148 -7.63 -23.65 14.44
N ILE A 149 -6.43 -24.26 14.51
CA ILE A 149 -6.24 -25.69 14.69
C ILE A 149 -5.31 -25.90 15.89
N GLY A 150 -5.71 -26.78 16.80
CA GLY A 150 -4.90 -27.07 17.98
C GLY A 150 -5.70 -27.71 19.10
N SER A 151 -5.16 -27.71 20.35
CA SER A 151 -5.92 -28.06 21.54
C SER A 151 -7.05 -27.06 21.79
N ILE A 152 -8.08 -27.46 22.54
CA ILE A 152 -9.22 -26.57 22.85
C ILE A 152 -8.74 -25.24 23.44
N GLY A 153 -7.78 -25.24 24.38
CA GLY A 153 -7.22 -24.03 24.96
C GLY A 153 -6.64 -23.11 23.90
N LYS A 154 -5.77 -23.64 23.00
CA LYS A 154 -5.19 -22.86 21.92
C LYS A 154 -6.24 -22.29 20.97
N MET A 155 -7.30 -23.04 20.69
CA MET A 155 -8.39 -22.53 19.81
C MET A 155 -9.16 -21.39 20.48
N LEU A 156 -9.40 -21.46 21.80
CA LEU A 156 -10.05 -20.40 22.56
C LEU A 156 -9.18 -19.13 22.61
N ASP A 157 -7.88 -19.28 22.88
CA ASP A 157 -6.93 -18.16 22.90
C ASP A 157 -6.90 -17.45 21.52
N ASN A 158 -6.84 -18.22 20.42
CA ASN A 158 -6.90 -17.67 19.07
C ASN A 158 -8.22 -16.95 18.78
N LEU A 159 -9.35 -17.49 19.24
CA LEU A 159 -10.65 -16.85 19.06
C LEU A 159 -10.72 -15.50 19.80
N GLU A 160 -10.21 -15.44 21.03
CA GLU A 160 -10.16 -14.19 21.80
C GLU A 160 -9.26 -13.16 21.13
N PHE A 161 -8.08 -13.57 20.66
CA PHE A 161 -7.17 -12.71 19.89
C PHE A 161 -7.83 -12.18 18.60
N THR A 162 -8.49 -13.05 17.85
CA THR A 162 -9.18 -12.65 16.60
C THR A 162 -10.28 -11.62 16.86
N LYS A 163 -11.07 -11.81 17.93
CA LYS A 163 -12.10 -10.83 18.31
C LYS A 163 -11.52 -9.46 18.65
N GLU A 164 -10.41 -9.42 19.38
CA GLU A 164 -9.73 -8.15 19.69
C GLU A 164 -9.18 -7.50 18.41
N LEU A 165 -8.65 -8.31 17.48
CA LEU A 165 -8.16 -7.82 16.19
C LEU A 165 -9.28 -7.25 15.34
N GLU A 166 -10.43 -7.92 15.24
CA GLU A 166 -11.63 -7.41 14.56
C GLU A 166 -12.09 -6.07 15.15
N LYS A 167 -12.08 -5.94 16.46
CA LYS A 167 -12.41 -4.70 17.14
C LYS A 167 -11.46 -3.56 16.75
N ARG A 168 -10.16 -3.82 16.74
CA ARG A 168 -9.13 -2.84 16.32
C ARG A 168 -9.30 -2.45 14.85
N MET A 169 -9.62 -3.38 13.97
CA MET A 169 -9.92 -3.07 12.57
C MET A 169 -11.16 -2.20 12.44
N LYS A 170 -12.25 -2.50 13.19
CA LYS A 170 -13.44 -1.64 13.24
C LYS A 170 -13.08 -0.23 13.68
N GLU A 171 -12.37 -0.09 14.81
CA GLU A 171 -11.93 1.21 15.33
C GLU A 171 -11.09 1.98 14.31
N TYR A 172 -10.18 1.29 13.61
CA TYR A 172 -9.39 1.87 12.54
C TYR A 172 -10.25 2.38 11.38
N ILE A 173 -11.19 1.57 10.86
CA ILE A 173 -12.10 1.97 9.78
C ILE A 173 -12.93 3.20 10.20
N LEU A 174 -13.53 3.17 11.38
CA LEU A 174 -14.36 4.26 11.88
C LEU A 174 -13.57 5.56 12.08
N SER A 175 -12.31 5.47 12.54
CA SER A 175 -11.45 6.64 12.74
C SER A 175 -10.86 7.21 11.45
N SER A 176 -10.70 6.37 10.43
CA SER A 176 -10.08 6.74 9.14
C SER A 176 -11.08 7.18 8.07
N THR A 177 -12.38 6.98 8.30
CA THR A 177 -13.44 7.22 7.32
C THR A 177 -14.60 8.03 7.90
N ARG A 178 -15.65 8.26 7.11
CA ARG A 178 -16.93 8.81 7.57
C ARG A 178 -17.99 7.73 7.81
N ILE A 179 -17.59 6.47 7.80
CA ILE A 179 -18.49 5.35 8.13
C ILE A 179 -18.87 5.46 9.61
N THR A 180 -20.17 5.52 9.89
CA THR A 180 -20.66 5.47 11.28
C THR A 180 -20.67 4.05 11.80
N GLU A 181 -20.63 3.88 13.13
CA GLU A 181 -20.70 2.56 13.75
C GLU A 181 -21.97 1.79 13.33
N GLU A 182 -23.11 2.48 13.23
CA GLU A 182 -24.37 1.90 12.79
C GLU A 182 -24.27 1.34 11.36
N VAL A 183 -23.71 2.12 10.42
CA VAL A 183 -23.54 1.70 9.02
C VAL A 183 -22.54 0.53 8.93
N TYR A 184 -21.48 0.57 9.72
CA TYR A 184 -20.51 -0.54 9.78
C TYR A 184 -21.18 -1.83 10.26
N ASP A 185 -21.88 -1.79 11.40
CA ASP A 185 -22.50 -2.97 12.02
C ASP A 185 -23.63 -3.59 11.17
N GLN A 186 -24.26 -2.80 10.30
CA GLN A 186 -25.25 -3.30 9.34
C GLN A 186 -24.63 -4.08 8.18
N ASN A 187 -23.39 -3.83 7.86
CA ASN A 187 -22.76 -4.32 6.62
C ASN A 187 -21.56 -5.27 6.83
N TYR A 188 -20.80 -5.18 7.90
CA TYR A 188 -19.48 -5.84 8.02
C TYR A 188 -19.52 -7.38 7.98
N ARG A 189 -20.66 -8.02 8.31
CA ARG A 189 -20.84 -9.48 8.20
C ARG A 189 -21.26 -9.95 6.81
N ARG A 190 -21.14 -9.08 5.82
CA ARG A 190 -21.44 -9.34 4.42
C ARG A 190 -20.27 -8.89 3.58
N ASP A 191 -20.20 -9.38 2.35
CA ASP A 191 -19.33 -8.77 1.35
C ASP A 191 -19.93 -7.41 0.94
N TRP A 192 -19.41 -6.35 1.56
CA TRP A 192 -19.86 -4.99 1.30
C TRP A 192 -19.00 -4.34 0.22
N PHE A 193 -19.45 -4.49 -1.03
CA PHE A 193 -18.81 -3.91 -2.20
C PHE A 193 -19.23 -2.44 -2.37
N LEU A 194 -18.24 -1.60 -2.68
CA LEU A 194 -18.38 -0.16 -2.87
C LEU A 194 -17.66 0.26 -4.13
N PHE A 195 -18.23 1.17 -4.90
CA PHE A 195 -17.58 1.80 -6.04
C PHE A 195 -17.01 3.18 -5.65
N SER A 196 -16.30 3.80 -6.58
CA SER A 196 -15.51 5.01 -6.33
C SER A 196 -16.34 6.14 -5.73
N GLU A 197 -17.58 6.37 -6.20
CA GLU A 197 -18.47 7.40 -5.71
C GLU A 197 -18.89 7.16 -4.26
N GLU A 198 -19.18 5.90 -3.91
CA GLU A 198 -19.54 5.51 -2.55
C GLU A 198 -18.32 5.62 -1.62
N MET A 199 -17.13 5.28 -2.10
CA MET A 199 -15.89 5.47 -1.34
C MET A 199 -15.66 6.93 -0.98
N ILE A 200 -15.95 7.88 -1.90
CA ILE A 200 -15.88 9.31 -1.61
C ILE A 200 -16.90 9.70 -0.55
N VAL A 201 -18.16 9.29 -0.70
CA VAL A 201 -19.23 9.62 0.27
C VAL A 201 -18.89 9.11 1.67
N LEU A 202 -18.40 7.87 1.75
CA LEU A 202 -18.04 7.22 3.02
C LEU A 202 -16.66 7.65 3.56
N GLY A 203 -15.91 8.46 2.83
CA GLY A 203 -14.59 8.93 3.25
C GLY A 203 -13.51 7.85 3.25
N ILE A 204 -13.69 6.79 2.50
CA ILE A 204 -12.67 5.77 2.24
C ILE A 204 -11.58 6.35 1.32
N ALA A 205 -11.99 7.17 0.37
CA ALA A 205 -11.10 7.95 -0.49
C ALA A 205 -11.50 9.43 -0.44
N ASP A 206 -10.56 10.29 -0.85
CA ASP A 206 -10.74 11.75 -0.83
C ASP A 206 -11.10 12.30 -2.20
N GLU A 207 -10.61 11.65 -3.28
CA GLU A 207 -10.77 12.17 -4.64
C GLU A 207 -10.80 11.04 -5.69
N ILE A 208 -11.68 11.16 -6.71
CA ILE A 208 -11.65 10.33 -7.90
C ILE A 208 -10.72 11.00 -8.92
N VAL A 209 -9.72 10.27 -9.41
CA VAL A 209 -8.78 10.75 -10.43
C VAL A 209 -9.52 10.95 -11.75
N THR A 210 -9.67 12.20 -12.16
CA THR A 210 -10.26 12.58 -13.45
C THR A 210 -9.21 13.03 -14.46
N ASP A 211 -8.01 13.37 -13.98
CA ASP A 211 -6.84 13.73 -14.76
C ASP A 211 -5.62 13.03 -14.16
N ILE A 212 -4.86 12.33 -15.00
CA ILE A 212 -3.68 11.58 -14.56
C ILE A 212 -2.59 12.49 -13.99
N ASP A 213 -2.51 13.74 -14.43
CA ASP A 213 -1.54 14.72 -13.94
C ASP A 213 -1.73 15.02 -12.44
N THR A 214 -2.92 14.77 -11.89
CA THR A 214 -3.21 14.93 -10.46
C THR A 214 -2.35 14.03 -9.57
N ILE A 215 -1.89 12.90 -10.10
CA ILE A 215 -1.14 11.87 -9.38
C ILE A 215 0.26 11.61 -9.94
N LEU A 216 0.75 12.42 -10.90
CA LEU A 216 2.12 12.34 -11.43
C LEU A 216 3.19 12.95 -10.51
#